data_ad0147a5785f4e7de4c68fa01f2a6c40
#
_entry.id   ad0147a5785f4e7de4c68fa01f2a6c40
#
_cell.length_a   1.000
_cell.length_b   1.000
_cell.length_c   1.000
_cell.angle_alpha   90.00
_cell.angle_beta   90.00
_cell.angle_gamma   90.00
#
_symmetry.space_group_name_H-M   'P 1'
#
loop_
_entity.id
_entity.type
_entity.pdbx_description
1 polymer ?
#
loop_
_entity_poly.entity_id
_entity_poly.type
_entity_poly.pdbx_seq_one_letter_code
_entity_poly.pdbx_strand_id
1 'polypeptide(L)'
;YITKHFPIVRDVKPGGVFLINCQWDDAELSHHLDAASKRYIAKNNIQVYTINAIDLAKQIGMGKRTNTILQSAFFTLAKVMPQEEAIQYMKDAATKSYAKKGQDIVDMNHKAIDLGATAYKKFDVPADWADAKDETVTTKLTGREGVVKQVEDIMFPVGRMDGDSLPVSAFLPHVDGQFEQGAAAYEKRGVSVSVPTWDASKCIQCNNCAYVCPHATIRPFALTEEEAAKAPAAAKIVDVKAGKGKGVYKYTMAVSPLDCMGCGVCVGVCPVGALTMVGQEEEAAQQDVFDYCVAEVAPKADMQDNTVKGSQFKQPYLEFSGSCAGCAETSYARLVTQLFGDRMYISNATGCSSIWGGPAATSPYCTNKEGHGPAWCNSLFEDNAEHGLGMFIGQDKIRQDLADETRQLIAVEWARPELKAAAQAWLDTMDDGSANAEPARAYVKALEESIATVEELAAVPQFADCLLYTSDAADD
;
A
#
# COMPACT_ATOMS: atom_id res chain seq x y z
N TYR A 1 -15.54 -1.98 0.91
CA TYR A 1 -14.82 -0.72 0.70
C TYR A 1 -15.70 0.32 0.00
N ILE A 2 -16.11 0.08 -1.26
CA ILE A 2 -16.85 1.06 -2.06
C ILE A 2 -18.10 1.57 -1.32
N THR A 3 -18.90 0.68 -0.76
CA THR A 3 -20.16 1.02 -0.07
C THR A 3 -19.97 1.73 1.27
N LYS A 4 -18.78 1.66 1.88
CA LYS A 4 -18.48 2.31 3.17
C LYS A 4 -17.72 3.62 3.01
N HIS A 5 -16.93 3.76 1.95
CA HIS A 5 -16.03 4.89 1.79
C HIS A 5 -16.45 5.87 0.70
N PHE A 6 -17.24 5.43 -0.28
CA PHE A 6 -17.67 6.27 -1.40
C PHE A 6 -19.17 6.53 -1.35
N PRO A 7 -19.62 7.79 -1.34
CA PRO A 7 -21.03 8.14 -1.33
C PRO A 7 -21.70 8.02 -2.73
N ILE A 8 -21.32 7.00 -3.51
CA ILE A 8 -21.76 6.79 -4.90
C ILE A 8 -23.27 6.74 -5.09
N VAL A 9 -23.99 6.36 -4.03
CA VAL A 9 -25.46 6.33 -4.06
C VAL A 9 -26.04 7.74 -4.27
N ARG A 10 -25.35 8.79 -3.85
CA ARG A 10 -25.82 10.19 -4.01
C ARG A 10 -25.91 10.63 -5.47
N ASP A 11 -25.21 9.96 -6.39
CA ASP A 11 -25.26 10.26 -7.82
C ASP A 11 -26.48 9.62 -8.51
N VAL A 12 -27.19 8.73 -7.82
CA VAL A 12 -28.40 8.10 -8.34
C VAL A 12 -29.58 9.06 -8.21
N LYS A 13 -30.22 9.40 -9.32
CA LYS A 13 -31.42 10.25 -9.33
C LYS A 13 -32.57 9.62 -8.51
N PRO A 14 -33.43 10.42 -7.87
CA PRO A 14 -34.63 9.90 -7.22
C PRO A 14 -35.43 8.97 -8.13
N GLY A 15 -35.84 7.80 -7.61
CA GLY A 15 -36.48 6.72 -8.36
C GLY A 15 -35.55 5.90 -9.29
N GLY A 16 -34.27 6.26 -9.33
CA GLY A 16 -33.29 5.57 -10.16
C GLY A 16 -32.94 4.16 -9.69
N VAL A 17 -32.07 3.49 -10.45
CA VAL A 17 -31.64 2.11 -10.20
C VAL A 17 -30.19 2.11 -9.70
N PHE A 18 -29.94 1.37 -8.63
CA PHE A 18 -28.62 1.09 -8.07
C PHE A 18 -28.34 -0.41 -8.09
N LEU A 19 -27.42 -0.85 -8.93
CA LEU A 19 -27.02 -2.26 -9.04
C LEU A 19 -25.67 -2.46 -8.32
N ILE A 20 -25.64 -3.40 -7.39
CA ILE A 20 -24.44 -3.78 -6.64
C ILE A 20 -23.96 -5.17 -7.07
N ASN A 21 -22.73 -5.29 -7.49
CA ASN A 21 -22.06 -6.59 -7.67
C ASN A 21 -21.48 -7.03 -6.33
N CYS A 22 -22.16 -7.95 -5.67
CA CYS A 22 -21.74 -8.47 -4.36
C CYS A 22 -22.18 -9.92 -4.17
N GLN A 23 -21.55 -10.59 -3.23
CA GLN A 23 -21.87 -11.97 -2.81
C GLN A 23 -22.82 -12.01 -1.61
N TRP A 24 -23.16 -10.86 -1.05
CA TRP A 24 -23.94 -10.73 0.17
C TRP A 24 -25.40 -11.09 -0.04
N ASP A 25 -25.99 -11.73 0.96
CA ASP A 25 -27.44 -11.85 1.06
C ASP A 25 -28.09 -10.52 1.51
N ASP A 26 -29.40 -10.51 1.63
CA ASP A 26 -30.15 -9.28 1.96
C ASP A 26 -29.84 -8.78 3.37
N ALA A 27 -29.54 -9.66 4.33
CA ALA A 27 -29.18 -9.27 5.68
C ALA A 27 -27.75 -8.70 5.73
N GLU A 28 -26.81 -9.38 5.08
CA GLU A 28 -25.43 -8.94 4.97
C GLU A 28 -25.29 -7.60 4.24
N LEU A 29 -26.04 -7.39 3.15
CA LEU A 29 -26.05 -6.13 2.41
C LEU A 29 -26.37 -4.93 3.33
N SER A 30 -27.31 -5.12 4.24
CA SER A 30 -27.67 -4.09 5.22
C SER A 30 -26.51 -3.70 6.12
N HIS A 31 -25.62 -4.62 6.47
CA HIS A 31 -24.42 -4.31 7.26
C HIS A 31 -23.30 -3.62 6.46
N HIS A 32 -23.28 -3.82 5.15
CA HIS A 32 -22.25 -3.28 4.28
C HIS A 32 -22.56 -1.90 3.70
N LEU A 33 -23.76 -1.36 3.93
CA LEU A 33 -24.11 0.01 3.57
C LEU A 33 -24.05 0.93 4.79
N ASP A 34 -23.45 2.12 4.62
CA ASP A 34 -23.47 3.15 5.65
C ASP A 34 -24.86 3.76 5.86
N ALA A 35 -25.06 4.39 7.00
CA ALA A 35 -26.35 4.98 7.33
C ALA A 35 -26.77 6.12 6.40
N ALA A 36 -25.81 6.91 5.89
CA ALA A 36 -26.10 8.00 4.95
C ALA A 36 -26.60 7.43 3.60
N SER A 37 -25.98 6.38 3.09
CA SER A 37 -26.42 5.66 1.90
C SER A 37 -27.82 5.04 2.09
N LYS A 38 -28.07 4.39 3.23
CA LYS A 38 -29.39 3.84 3.58
C LYS A 38 -30.48 4.92 3.57
N ARG A 39 -30.23 6.04 4.26
CA ARG A 39 -31.16 7.17 4.29
C ARG A 39 -31.43 7.73 2.90
N TYR A 40 -30.38 7.87 2.08
CA TYR A 40 -30.53 8.38 0.71
C TYR A 40 -31.37 7.44 -0.15
N ILE A 41 -31.11 6.14 -0.12
CA ILE A 41 -31.86 5.12 -0.85
C ILE A 41 -33.34 5.17 -0.47
N ALA A 42 -33.65 5.13 0.82
CA ALA A 42 -35.03 5.12 1.28
C ALA A 42 -35.78 6.42 0.96
N LYS A 43 -35.19 7.59 1.23
CA LYS A 43 -35.83 8.90 1.01
C LYS A 43 -36.03 9.24 -0.46
N ASN A 44 -35.20 8.71 -1.35
CA ASN A 44 -35.27 9.00 -2.78
C ASN A 44 -35.89 7.85 -3.60
N ASN A 45 -36.46 6.82 -2.94
CA ASN A 45 -37.08 5.67 -3.58
C ASN A 45 -36.16 4.98 -4.61
N ILE A 46 -34.86 4.84 -4.29
CA ILE A 46 -33.89 4.21 -5.17
C ILE A 46 -34.19 2.72 -5.24
N GLN A 47 -34.24 2.16 -6.44
CA GLN A 47 -34.44 0.73 -6.67
C GLN A 47 -33.09 0.03 -6.58
N VAL A 48 -32.92 -0.77 -5.54
CA VAL A 48 -31.66 -1.51 -5.31
C VAL A 48 -31.75 -2.91 -5.93
N TYR A 49 -30.71 -3.30 -6.64
CA TYR A 49 -30.53 -4.65 -7.19
C TYR A 49 -29.15 -5.18 -6.81
N THR A 50 -29.05 -6.50 -6.64
CA THR A 50 -27.80 -7.21 -6.40
C THR A 50 -27.56 -8.26 -7.48
N ILE A 51 -26.30 -8.55 -7.77
CA ILE A 51 -25.86 -9.63 -8.64
C ILE A 51 -24.52 -10.17 -8.14
N ASN A 52 -24.37 -11.49 -8.07
CA ASN A 52 -23.06 -12.11 -7.77
C ASN A 52 -22.38 -12.54 -9.08
N ALA A 53 -21.90 -11.56 -9.83
CA ALA A 53 -21.26 -11.78 -11.13
C ALA A 53 -19.95 -12.57 -11.01
N ILE A 54 -19.28 -12.56 -9.84
CA ILE A 54 -18.04 -13.29 -9.61
C ILE A 54 -18.28 -14.80 -9.65
N ASP A 55 -19.27 -15.28 -8.92
CA ASP A 55 -19.55 -16.71 -8.89
C ASP A 55 -20.21 -17.18 -10.18
N LEU A 56 -21.05 -16.35 -10.79
CA LEU A 56 -21.58 -16.63 -12.13
C LEU A 56 -20.45 -16.78 -13.16
N ALA A 57 -19.46 -15.91 -13.15
CA ALA A 57 -18.30 -16.00 -14.05
C ALA A 57 -17.47 -17.27 -13.81
N LYS A 58 -17.28 -17.66 -12.55
CA LYS A 58 -16.59 -18.93 -12.21
C LYS A 58 -17.36 -20.14 -12.73
N GLN A 59 -18.69 -20.19 -12.53
CA GLN A 59 -19.55 -21.30 -12.94
C GLN A 59 -19.50 -21.57 -14.45
N ILE A 60 -19.37 -20.52 -15.25
CA ILE A 60 -19.30 -20.64 -16.72
C ILE A 60 -17.88 -20.72 -17.28
N GLY A 61 -16.85 -20.80 -16.41
CA GLY A 61 -15.44 -20.92 -16.82
C GLY A 61 -14.75 -19.61 -17.19
N MET A 62 -15.37 -18.45 -16.96
CA MET A 62 -14.77 -17.13 -17.20
C MET A 62 -13.82 -16.66 -16.10
N GLY A 63 -13.65 -17.43 -15.00
CA GLY A 63 -12.82 -17.09 -13.87
C GLY A 63 -13.28 -15.81 -13.18
N LYS A 64 -12.45 -14.76 -13.18
CA LYS A 64 -12.78 -13.46 -12.55
C LYS A 64 -13.37 -12.41 -13.53
N ARG A 65 -13.70 -12.79 -14.76
CA ARG A 65 -14.16 -11.86 -15.80
C ARG A 65 -15.65 -11.62 -15.71
N THR A 66 -16.06 -10.57 -15.04
CA THR A 66 -17.46 -10.22 -14.77
C THR A 66 -18.04 -9.18 -15.72
N ASN A 67 -17.23 -8.52 -16.53
CA ASN A 67 -17.63 -7.35 -17.33
C ASN A 67 -18.84 -7.60 -18.22
N THR A 68 -18.85 -8.71 -18.96
CA THR A 68 -19.93 -9.06 -19.88
C THR A 68 -21.25 -9.30 -19.15
N ILE A 69 -21.19 -9.96 -17.98
CA ILE A 69 -22.36 -10.22 -17.11
C ILE A 69 -22.94 -8.88 -16.61
N LEU A 70 -22.08 -8.01 -16.07
CA LEU A 70 -22.49 -6.71 -15.53
C LEU A 70 -23.03 -5.77 -16.61
N GLN A 71 -22.42 -5.78 -17.79
CA GLN A 71 -22.90 -4.99 -18.93
C GLN A 71 -24.30 -5.43 -19.37
N SER A 72 -24.57 -6.73 -19.42
CA SER A 72 -25.87 -7.26 -19.75
C SER A 72 -26.91 -6.89 -18.70
N ALA A 73 -26.60 -7.00 -17.42
CA ALA A 73 -27.45 -6.55 -16.33
C ALA A 73 -27.76 -5.04 -16.44
N PHE A 74 -26.75 -4.23 -16.77
CA PHE A 74 -26.93 -2.80 -16.98
C PHE A 74 -27.94 -2.50 -18.08
N PHE A 75 -27.78 -3.05 -19.28
CA PHE A 75 -28.69 -2.79 -20.40
C PHE A 75 -30.13 -3.23 -20.09
N THR A 76 -30.29 -4.33 -19.36
CA THR A 76 -31.60 -4.82 -18.94
C THR A 76 -32.27 -3.89 -17.93
N LEU A 77 -31.54 -3.38 -16.96
CA LEU A 77 -32.07 -2.53 -15.89
C LEU A 77 -32.21 -1.07 -16.32
N ALA A 78 -31.27 -0.55 -17.10
CA ALA A 78 -31.27 0.86 -17.55
C ALA A 78 -32.30 1.13 -18.65
N LYS A 79 -32.74 0.08 -19.37
CA LYS A 79 -33.77 0.18 -20.42
C LYS A 79 -33.50 1.25 -21.49
N VAL A 80 -32.23 1.42 -21.86
CA VAL A 80 -31.80 2.38 -22.88
C VAL A 80 -32.24 1.99 -24.29
N MET A 81 -32.58 0.71 -24.48
CA MET A 81 -33.18 0.13 -25.69
C MET A 81 -33.99 -1.12 -25.29
N PRO A 82 -34.79 -1.70 -26.21
CA PRO A 82 -35.46 -2.97 -25.96
C PRO A 82 -34.47 -4.05 -25.55
N GLN A 83 -34.80 -4.81 -24.50
CA GLN A 83 -33.89 -5.81 -23.90
C GLN A 83 -33.42 -6.85 -24.91
N GLU A 84 -34.31 -7.35 -25.74
CA GLU A 84 -33.98 -8.36 -26.75
C GLU A 84 -32.98 -7.87 -27.77
N GLU A 85 -33.11 -6.61 -28.20
CA GLU A 85 -32.16 -5.96 -29.11
C GLU A 85 -30.79 -5.77 -28.45
N ALA A 86 -30.77 -5.32 -27.19
CA ALA A 86 -29.54 -5.14 -26.45
C ALA A 86 -28.76 -6.46 -26.30
N ILE A 87 -29.46 -7.53 -25.93
CA ILE A 87 -28.87 -8.88 -25.81
C ILE A 87 -28.32 -9.35 -27.15
N GLN A 88 -29.07 -9.14 -28.26
CA GLN A 88 -28.63 -9.56 -29.57
C GLN A 88 -27.38 -8.79 -30.03
N TYR A 89 -27.35 -7.46 -29.89
CA TYR A 89 -26.17 -6.65 -30.18
C TYR A 89 -24.96 -7.04 -29.35
N MET A 90 -25.13 -7.36 -28.07
CA MET A 90 -24.04 -7.84 -27.24
C MET A 90 -23.51 -9.20 -27.72
N LYS A 91 -24.37 -10.13 -28.10
CA LYS A 91 -23.98 -11.44 -28.63
C LYS A 91 -23.26 -11.31 -29.98
N ASP A 92 -23.73 -10.45 -30.88
CA ASP A 92 -23.10 -10.18 -32.17
C ASP A 92 -21.71 -9.57 -31.97
N ALA A 93 -21.58 -8.60 -31.05
CA ALA A 93 -20.30 -7.98 -30.71
C ALA A 93 -19.33 -9.00 -30.09
N ALA A 94 -19.79 -9.86 -29.19
CA ALA A 94 -18.99 -10.92 -28.59
C ALA A 94 -18.52 -11.92 -29.67
N THR A 95 -19.40 -12.33 -30.56
CA THR A 95 -19.06 -13.22 -31.68
C THR A 95 -17.97 -12.60 -32.56
N LYS A 96 -18.13 -11.33 -32.97
CA LYS A 96 -17.15 -10.61 -33.78
C LYS A 96 -15.79 -10.50 -33.08
N SER A 97 -15.79 -10.23 -31.78
CA SER A 97 -14.57 -10.00 -30.99
C SER A 97 -13.81 -11.30 -30.69
N TYR A 98 -14.53 -12.39 -30.47
CA TYR A 98 -13.95 -13.63 -29.97
C TYR A 98 -13.94 -14.80 -30.97
N ALA A 99 -14.52 -14.67 -32.16
CA ALA A 99 -14.54 -15.73 -33.18
C ALA A 99 -13.16 -16.34 -33.47
N LYS A 100 -12.11 -15.51 -33.50
CA LYS A 100 -10.72 -15.96 -33.72
C LYS A 100 -10.13 -16.75 -32.54
N LYS A 101 -10.76 -16.71 -31.37
CA LYS A 101 -10.29 -17.41 -30.16
C LYS A 101 -10.95 -18.76 -29.94
N GLY A 102 -11.88 -19.14 -30.82
CA GLY A 102 -12.62 -20.40 -30.78
C GLY A 102 -14.08 -20.24 -30.37
N GLN A 103 -14.92 -21.19 -30.83
CA GLN A 103 -16.35 -21.17 -30.59
C GLN A 103 -16.69 -21.29 -29.10
N ASP A 104 -15.94 -22.08 -28.35
CA ASP A 104 -16.13 -22.24 -26.88
C ASP A 104 -16.07 -20.90 -26.15
N ILE A 105 -15.17 -19.98 -26.58
CA ILE A 105 -15.05 -18.65 -26.00
C ILE A 105 -16.24 -17.76 -26.36
N VAL A 106 -16.74 -17.87 -27.60
CA VAL A 106 -17.96 -17.18 -28.03
C VAL A 106 -19.14 -17.64 -27.20
N ASP A 107 -19.36 -18.96 -27.11
CA ASP A 107 -20.46 -19.56 -26.37
C ASP A 107 -20.44 -19.20 -24.87
N MET A 108 -19.24 -19.15 -24.28
CA MET A 108 -19.03 -18.71 -22.91
C MET A 108 -19.46 -17.24 -22.70
N ASN A 109 -19.13 -16.35 -23.64
CA ASN A 109 -19.55 -14.96 -23.59
C ASN A 109 -21.07 -14.82 -23.83
N HIS A 110 -21.67 -15.60 -24.71
CA HIS A 110 -23.12 -15.63 -24.90
C HIS A 110 -23.84 -16.06 -23.62
N LYS A 111 -23.35 -17.11 -22.93
CA LYS A 111 -23.85 -17.51 -21.60
C LYS A 111 -23.73 -16.41 -20.58
N ALA A 112 -22.63 -15.68 -20.56
CA ALA A 112 -22.43 -14.55 -19.64
C ALA A 112 -23.47 -13.44 -19.88
N ILE A 113 -23.78 -13.14 -21.14
CA ILE A 113 -24.81 -12.16 -21.52
C ILE A 113 -26.19 -12.63 -21.04
N ASP A 114 -26.57 -13.88 -21.27
CA ASP A 114 -27.87 -14.43 -20.84
C ASP A 114 -28.02 -14.43 -19.32
N LEU A 115 -26.97 -14.81 -18.59
CA LEU A 115 -26.96 -14.77 -17.13
C LEU A 115 -27.05 -13.33 -16.60
N GLY A 116 -26.33 -12.39 -17.17
CA GLY A 116 -26.39 -10.99 -16.76
C GLY A 116 -27.78 -10.39 -16.93
N ALA A 117 -28.52 -10.80 -17.97
CA ALA A 117 -29.88 -10.34 -18.22
C ALA A 117 -30.93 -10.88 -17.24
N THR A 118 -30.62 -11.93 -16.46
CA THR A 118 -31.65 -12.65 -15.65
C THR A 118 -31.23 -12.89 -14.20
N ALA A 119 -29.95 -12.91 -13.87
CA ALA A 119 -29.47 -13.39 -12.57
C ALA A 119 -29.40 -12.30 -11.47
N TYR A 120 -29.73 -11.05 -11.77
CA TYR A 120 -29.84 -10.01 -10.75
C TYR A 120 -31.14 -10.19 -9.92
N LYS A 121 -31.06 -9.75 -8.66
CA LYS A 121 -32.20 -9.80 -7.72
C LYS A 121 -32.54 -8.38 -7.29
N LYS A 122 -33.83 -8.11 -7.15
CA LYS A 122 -34.29 -6.87 -6.53
C LYS A 122 -34.18 -7.01 -5.01
N PHE A 123 -33.62 -6.00 -4.38
CA PHE A 123 -33.55 -5.90 -2.94
C PHE A 123 -34.72 -5.03 -2.44
N ASP A 124 -35.48 -5.55 -1.47
CA ASP A 124 -36.56 -4.81 -0.85
C ASP A 124 -36.00 -3.89 0.24
N VAL A 125 -36.00 -2.59 -0.04
CA VAL A 125 -35.44 -1.57 0.86
C VAL A 125 -36.24 -1.52 2.16
N PRO A 126 -35.65 -1.80 3.33
CA PRO A 126 -36.34 -1.70 4.61
C PRO A 126 -36.80 -0.27 4.93
N ALA A 127 -38.00 -0.14 5.50
CA ALA A 127 -38.58 1.17 5.81
C ALA A 127 -37.79 1.96 6.87
N ASP A 128 -37.13 1.26 7.79
CA ASP A 128 -36.30 1.82 8.84
C ASP A 128 -34.98 2.45 8.34
N TRP A 129 -34.58 2.16 7.10
CA TRP A 129 -33.43 2.82 6.48
C TRP A 129 -33.58 4.34 6.36
N ALA A 130 -34.83 4.86 6.31
CA ALA A 130 -35.08 6.29 6.28
C ALA A 130 -34.54 7.02 7.52
N ASP A 131 -34.46 6.31 8.64
CA ASP A 131 -34.05 6.83 9.94
C ASP A 131 -32.75 6.18 10.46
N ALA A 132 -31.97 5.52 9.58
CA ALA A 132 -30.72 4.87 9.92
C ALA A 132 -29.76 5.88 10.60
N LYS A 133 -29.19 5.46 11.73
CA LYS A 133 -28.28 6.31 12.54
C LYS A 133 -26.84 6.03 12.17
N ASP A 134 -26.07 7.11 12.08
CA ASP A 134 -24.62 7.00 11.85
C ASP A 134 -23.96 6.28 13.05
N GLU A 135 -23.19 5.24 12.78
CA GLU A 135 -22.34 4.62 13.77
C GLU A 135 -21.13 5.54 13.98
N THR A 136 -21.00 6.08 15.19
CA THR A 136 -19.84 6.88 15.59
C THR A 136 -18.64 5.94 15.82
N VAL A 137 -18.04 5.44 14.77
CA VAL A 137 -16.72 4.78 14.88
C VAL A 137 -15.66 5.84 14.74
N THR A 138 -15.28 6.48 15.82
CA THR A 138 -14.10 7.34 15.90
C THR A 138 -12.88 6.47 16.20
N THR A 139 -12.42 5.70 15.24
CA THR A 139 -11.09 5.09 15.34
C THR A 139 -10.07 6.22 15.19
N LYS A 140 -9.42 6.58 16.29
CA LYS A 140 -8.33 7.56 16.24
C LYS A 140 -7.19 6.95 15.45
N LEU A 141 -6.79 7.60 14.37
CA LEU A 141 -5.64 7.18 13.59
C LEU A 141 -4.37 7.30 14.43
N THR A 142 -3.45 6.37 14.24
CA THR A 142 -2.14 6.34 14.88
C THR A 142 -1.05 6.36 13.81
N GLY A 143 0.09 6.99 14.12
CA GLY A 143 1.20 7.11 13.16
C GLY A 143 1.92 8.45 13.32
N ARG A 144 2.77 8.80 12.35
CA ARG A 144 3.43 10.10 12.32
C ARG A 144 2.38 11.21 12.16
N GLU A 145 2.51 12.28 12.95
CA GLU A 145 1.50 13.37 13.02
C GLU A 145 1.22 13.98 11.64
N GLY A 146 2.25 14.26 10.85
CA GLY A 146 2.10 14.82 9.49
C GLY A 146 1.29 13.91 8.57
N VAL A 147 1.57 12.59 8.58
CA VAL A 147 0.83 11.61 7.77
C VAL A 147 -0.63 11.53 8.20
N VAL A 148 -0.88 11.42 9.53
CA VAL A 148 -2.25 11.35 10.07
C VAL A 148 -3.03 12.59 9.68
N LYS A 149 -2.43 13.77 9.82
CA LYS A 149 -3.05 15.04 9.44
C LYS A 149 -3.38 15.10 7.94
N GLN A 150 -2.44 14.72 7.08
CA GLN A 150 -2.68 14.66 5.63
C GLN A 150 -3.81 13.67 5.27
N VAL A 151 -3.85 12.52 5.94
CA VAL A 151 -4.90 11.51 5.73
C VAL A 151 -6.28 12.05 6.11
N GLU A 152 -6.39 12.68 7.28
CA GLU A 152 -7.66 13.24 7.76
C GLU A 152 -8.11 14.45 6.96
N ASP A 153 -7.21 15.38 6.67
CA ASP A 153 -7.53 16.66 6.04
C ASP A 153 -7.70 16.58 4.52
N ILE A 154 -7.00 15.67 3.84
CA ILE A 154 -6.97 15.61 2.37
C ILE A 154 -7.39 14.23 1.86
N MET A 155 -6.70 13.15 2.26
CA MET A 155 -6.89 11.84 1.65
C MET A 155 -8.34 11.32 1.84
N PHE A 156 -8.88 11.39 3.05
CA PHE A 156 -10.24 10.92 3.31
C PHE A 156 -11.32 11.74 2.62
N PRO A 157 -11.32 13.10 2.65
CA PRO A 157 -12.27 13.88 1.88
C PRO A 157 -12.20 13.59 0.38
N VAL A 158 -10.99 13.55 -0.20
CA VAL A 158 -10.80 13.23 -1.63
C VAL A 158 -11.26 11.80 -1.93
N GLY A 159 -10.89 10.84 -1.10
CA GLY A 159 -11.31 9.44 -1.24
C GLY A 159 -12.82 9.24 -1.10
N ARG A 160 -13.50 10.11 -0.38
CA ARG A 160 -14.98 10.13 -0.27
C ARG A 160 -15.68 10.91 -1.39
N MET A 161 -14.94 11.38 -2.40
CA MET A 161 -15.46 12.23 -3.48
C MET A 161 -16.02 13.60 -2.98
N ASP A 162 -15.53 14.05 -1.84
CA ASP A 162 -15.86 15.34 -1.21
C ASP A 162 -14.72 16.37 -1.35
N GLY A 163 -13.79 16.13 -2.29
CA GLY A 163 -12.63 17.02 -2.51
C GLY A 163 -13.00 18.46 -2.82
N ASP A 164 -14.12 18.69 -3.49
CA ASP A 164 -14.65 20.04 -3.79
C ASP A 164 -15.04 20.83 -2.53
N SER A 165 -15.23 20.18 -1.39
CA SER A 165 -15.49 20.84 -0.11
C SER A 165 -14.23 21.42 0.53
N LEU A 166 -13.03 21.01 0.07
CA LEU A 166 -11.76 21.46 0.62
C LEU A 166 -11.44 22.89 0.14
N PRO A 167 -11.16 23.82 1.06
CA PRO A 167 -10.67 25.14 0.68
C PRO A 167 -9.25 25.03 0.10
N VAL A 168 -8.84 25.96 -0.76
CA VAL A 168 -7.48 26.02 -1.30
C VAL A 168 -6.43 26.05 -0.18
N SER A 169 -6.76 26.67 0.95
CA SER A 169 -5.89 26.73 2.13
C SER A 169 -5.59 25.37 2.78
N ALA A 170 -6.35 24.32 2.49
CA ALA A 170 -6.03 22.96 2.96
C ALA A 170 -4.71 22.46 2.38
N PHE A 171 -4.29 22.98 1.23
CA PHE A 171 -3.05 22.63 0.53
C PHE A 171 -1.85 23.53 0.87
N LEU A 172 -2.00 24.53 1.76
CA LEU A 172 -0.88 25.38 2.18
C LEU A 172 0.33 24.61 2.73
N PRO A 173 0.17 23.52 3.48
CA PRO A 173 1.33 22.71 3.91
C PRO A 173 2.09 22.04 2.76
N HIS A 174 1.52 22.02 1.57
CA HIS A 174 2.04 21.31 0.39
C HIS A 174 2.31 22.26 -0.80
N VAL A 175 2.57 23.55 -0.54
CA VAL A 175 2.80 24.54 -1.61
C VAL A 175 4.05 24.29 -2.44
N ASP A 176 5.01 23.57 -1.89
CA ASP A 176 6.23 23.11 -2.54
C ASP A 176 6.05 21.81 -3.34
N GLY A 177 4.85 21.21 -3.30
CA GLY A 177 4.52 19.95 -3.96
C GLY A 177 4.92 18.70 -3.17
N GLN A 178 5.45 18.84 -1.96
CA GLN A 178 5.76 17.70 -1.09
C GLN A 178 4.51 17.18 -0.37
N PHE A 179 4.40 15.87 -0.30
CA PHE A 179 3.37 15.15 0.46
C PHE A 179 4.02 14.08 1.34
N GLU A 180 3.41 13.85 2.50
CA GLU A 180 3.88 12.84 3.44
C GLU A 180 3.80 11.43 2.83
N GLN A 181 4.84 10.65 3.04
CA GLN A 181 4.89 9.26 2.61
C GLN A 181 4.18 8.32 3.59
N GLY A 182 3.63 7.20 3.07
CA GLY A 182 3.00 6.15 3.87
C GLY A 182 1.49 6.28 4.02
N ALA A 183 0.84 7.25 3.36
CA ALA A 183 -0.60 7.45 3.44
C ALA A 183 -1.41 6.24 2.91
N ALA A 184 -0.87 5.43 1.98
CA ALA A 184 -1.54 4.23 1.48
C ALA A 184 -1.87 3.20 2.59
N ALA A 185 -1.13 3.18 3.69
CA ALA A 185 -1.39 2.30 4.83
C ALA A 185 -2.76 2.56 5.50
N TYR A 186 -3.33 3.74 5.32
CA TYR A 186 -4.60 4.15 5.90
C TYR A 186 -5.80 3.92 4.98
N GLU A 187 -5.60 3.55 3.73
CA GLU A 187 -6.70 3.30 2.79
C GLU A 187 -7.55 2.10 3.18
N LYS A 188 -6.93 1.00 3.63
CA LYS A 188 -7.61 -0.24 4.06
C LYS A 188 -8.78 -0.63 3.15
N ARG A 189 -8.50 -0.74 1.84
CA ARG A 189 -9.52 -0.83 0.78
C ARG A 189 -10.43 -2.06 0.88
N GLY A 190 -9.94 -3.18 1.41
CA GLY A 190 -10.72 -4.40 1.60
C GLY A 190 -11.34 -4.96 0.33
N VAL A 191 -10.71 -4.77 -0.83
CA VAL A 191 -11.28 -5.09 -2.15
C VAL A 191 -11.24 -6.58 -2.50
N SER A 192 -10.48 -7.39 -1.75
CA SER A 192 -10.35 -8.81 -2.04
C SER A 192 -11.50 -9.62 -1.46
N VAL A 193 -12.14 -10.42 -2.30
CA VAL A 193 -13.15 -11.40 -1.84
C VAL A 193 -12.50 -12.54 -1.06
N SER A 194 -11.25 -12.89 -1.38
CA SER A 194 -10.51 -13.96 -0.71
C SER A 194 -9.06 -13.57 -0.47
N VAL A 195 -8.54 -13.95 0.69
CA VAL A 195 -7.19 -13.67 1.15
C VAL A 195 -6.46 -14.94 1.56
N PRO A 196 -5.12 -14.97 1.60
CA PRO A 196 -4.40 -16.16 2.04
C PRO A 196 -4.52 -16.35 3.56
N THR A 197 -4.94 -17.55 3.99
CA THR A 197 -4.74 -18.02 5.36
C THR A 197 -3.45 -18.81 5.46
N TRP A 198 -2.75 -18.69 6.59
CA TRP A 198 -1.47 -19.32 6.84
C TRP A 198 -1.58 -20.51 7.81
N ASP A 199 -1.12 -21.70 7.36
CA ASP A 199 -0.95 -22.90 8.18
C ASP A 199 0.49 -22.98 8.69
N ALA A 200 0.68 -22.59 9.95
CA ALA A 200 1.98 -22.56 10.61
C ALA A 200 2.62 -23.98 10.72
N SER A 201 1.81 -25.03 10.79
CA SER A 201 2.27 -26.41 10.95
C SER A 201 3.02 -26.93 9.70
N LYS A 202 2.52 -26.54 8.51
CA LYS A 202 3.14 -26.90 7.22
C LYS A 202 4.28 -25.99 6.81
N CYS A 203 4.28 -24.76 7.29
CA CYS A 203 5.22 -23.72 6.83
C CYS A 203 6.66 -24.09 7.12
N ILE A 204 7.54 -24.01 6.12
CA ILE A 204 8.99 -24.20 6.24
C ILE A 204 9.76 -22.89 6.46
N GLN A 205 9.07 -21.76 6.54
CA GLN A 205 9.64 -20.43 6.77
C GLN A 205 10.66 -19.98 5.70
N CYS A 206 10.40 -20.30 4.45
CA CYS A 206 11.26 -19.88 3.32
C CYS A 206 11.04 -18.41 2.92
N ASN A 207 9.94 -17.79 3.32
CA ASN A 207 9.52 -16.42 3.02
C ASN A 207 9.27 -16.13 1.51
N ASN A 208 9.18 -17.14 0.65
CA ASN A 208 8.91 -16.94 -0.78
C ASN A 208 7.58 -16.21 -1.02
N CYS A 209 6.57 -16.46 -0.18
CA CYS A 209 5.27 -15.78 -0.27
C CYS A 209 5.37 -14.26 -0.05
N ALA A 210 6.18 -13.83 0.91
CA ALA A 210 6.47 -12.43 1.15
C ALA A 210 7.32 -11.85 0.01
N TYR A 211 8.34 -12.59 -0.44
CA TYR A 211 9.25 -12.19 -1.49
C TYR A 211 8.55 -11.84 -2.81
N VAL A 212 7.48 -12.56 -3.17
CA VAL A 212 6.74 -12.32 -4.42
C VAL A 212 5.53 -11.41 -4.25
N CYS A 213 5.18 -11.00 -3.02
CA CYS A 213 3.99 -10.19 -2.80
C CYS A 213 4.17 -8.77 -3.36
N PRO A 214 3.38 -8.36 -4.37
CA PRO A 214 3.53 -7.04 -4.98
C PRO A 214 3.10 -5.87 -4.08
N HIS A 215 2.27 -6.16 -3.07
CA HIS A 215 1.66 -5.14 -2.22
C HIS A 215 2.16 -5.15 -0.77
N ALA A 216 3.15 -6.00 -0.46
CA ALA A 216 3.72 -6.14 0.89
C ALA A 216 2.68 -6.47 1.98
N THR A 217 1.61 -7.19 1.64
CA THR A 217 0.49 -7.52 2.53
C THR A 217 0.65 -8.84 3.27
N ILE A 218 1.67 -9.62 2.95
CA ILE A 218 2.08 -10.84 3.66
C ILE A 218 3.54 -10.70 4.04
N ARG A 219 3.84 -10.68 5.34
CA ARG A 219 5.19 -10.41 5.86
C ARG A 219 5.56 -11.37 6.98
N PRO A 220 6.80 -11.90 6.98
CA PRO A 220 7.35 -12.62 8.13
C PRO A 220 7.85 -11.64 9.18
N PHE A 221 7.64 -11.98 10.45
CA PHE A 221 8.23 -11.25 11.56
C PHE A 221 8.98 -12.19 12.48
N ALA A 222 10.13 -11.73 12.97
CA ALA A 222 10.90 -12.36 14.02
C ALA A 222 10.61 -11.61 15.32
N LEU A 223 10.05 -12.30 16.31
CA LEU A 223 9.62 -11.71 17.59
C LEU A 223 10.53 -12.18 18.72
N THR A 224 10.80 -11.29 19.66
CA THR A 224 11.30 -11.70 20.99
C THR A 224 10.19 -12.40 21.77
N GLU A 225 10.51 -13.03 22.90
CA GLU A 225 9.48 -13.63 23.79
C GLU A 225 8.52 -12.55 24.32
N GLU A 226 9.00 -11.34 24.58
CA GLU A 226 8.16 -10.22 25.05
C GLU A 226 7.21 -9.73 23.96
N GLU A 227 7.70 -9.56 22.73
CA GLU A 227 6.88 -9.18 21.58
C GLU A 227 5.83 -10.26 21.28
N ALA A 228 6.21 -11.53 21.37
CA ALA A 228 5.29 -12.65 21.18
C ALA A 228 4.19 -12.71 22.27
N ALA A 229 4.54 -12.40 23.50
CA ALA A 229 3.58 -12.39 24.61
C ALA A 229 2.55 -11.25 24.53
N LYS A 230 2.87 -10.15 23.86
CA LYS A 230 1.97 -9.00 23.66
C LYS A 230 1.14 -9.09 22.38
N ALA A 231 1.43 -10.06 21.52
CA ALA A 231 0.74 -10.21 20.24
C ALA A 231 -0.76 -10.51 20.44
N PRO A 232 -1.62 -10.02 19.52
CA PRO A 232 -3.06 -10.35 19.55
C PRO A 232 -3.31 -11.85 19.60
N ALA A 233 -4.40 -12.27 20.22
CA ALA A 233 -4.75 -13.68 20.42
C ALA A 233 -4.89 -14.48 19.09
N ALA A 234 -5.20 -13.80 17.98
CA ALA A 234 -5.27 -14.40 16.66
C ALA A 234 -3.90 -14.70 16.03
N ALA A 235 -2.80 -14.23 16.66
CA ALA A 235 -1.45 -14.45 16.13
C ALA A 235 -1.05 -15.93 16.20
N LYS A 236 -0.69 -16.50 15.06
CA LYS A 236 -0.13 -17.86 14.96
C LYS A 236 1.38 -17.76 15.12
N ILE A 237 1.92 -18.06 16.32
CA ILE A 237 3.34 -17.89 16.64
C ILE A 237 4.01 -19.26 16.80
N VAL A 238 5.15 -19.44 16.16
CA VAL A 238 5.96 -20.68 16.22
C VAL A 238 7.43 -20.33 16.36
N ASP A 239 8.27 -21.33 16.67
CA ASP A 239 9.71 -21.11 16.74
C ASP A 239 10.33 -20.90 15.35
N VAL A 240 11.40 -20.10 15.27
CA VAL A 240 12.20 -20.00 14.06
C VAL A 240 12.88 -21.32 13.77
N LYS A 241 12.60 -21.95 12.62
CA LYS A 241 13.05 -23.31 12.29
C LYS A 241 14.53 -23.41 11.88
N ALA A 242 15.08 -22.37 11.26
CA ALA A 242 16.47 -22.40 10.74
C ALA A 242 17.05 -20.99 10.56
N GLY A 243 18.39 -20.91 10.52
CA GLY A 243 19.13 -19.66 10.35
C GLY A 243 19.49 -18.99 11.67
N LYS A 244 20.00 -17.76 11.62
CA LYS A 244 20.52 -17.02 12.80
C LYS A 244 19.48 -16.81 13.91
N GLY A 245 18.19 -16.68 13.57
CA GLY A 245 17.12 -16.52 14.54
C GLY A 245 16.66 -17.81 15.25
N LYS A 246 17.23 -18.99 14.91
CA LYS A 246 16.83 -20.27 15.52
C LYS A 246 17.22 -20.32 16.99
N GLY A 247 16.23 -20.61 17.84
CA GLY A 247 16.42 -20.66 19.30
C GLY A 247 16.53 -19.28 19.98
N VAL A 248 16.43 -18.19 19.20
CA VAL A 248 16.48 -16.82 19.70
C VAL A 248 15.13 -16.13 19.54
N TYR A 249 14.48 -16.32 18.39
CA TYR A 249 13.23 -15.63 18.04
C TYR A 249 12.08 -16.59 17.79
N LYS A 250 10.88 -16.08 18.05
CA LYS A 250 9.64 -16.64 17.51
C LYS A 250 9.38 -16.12 16.10
N TYR A 251 8.53 -16.81 15.35
CA TYR A 251 8.19 -16.50 13.98
C TYR A 251 6.67 -16.42 13.81
N THR A 252 6.21 -15.41 13.10
CA THR A 252 4.86 -15.34 12.57
C THR A 252 4.87 -14.89 11.11
N MET A 253 3.86 -15.32 10.35
CA MET A 253 3.57 -14.81 9.02
C MET A 253 2.28 -14.00 9.10
N ALA A 254 2.40 -12.69 9.18
CA ALA A 254 1.26 -11.80 9.27
C ALA A 254 0.71 -11.48 7.86
N VAL A 255 -0.61 -11.43 7.75
CA VAL A 255 -1.32 -11.05 6.54
C VAL A 255 -2.22 -9.86 6.86
N SER A 256 -2.20 -8.83 5.99
CA SER A 256 -3.17 -7.73 6.03
C SER A 256 -4.35 -8.06 5.10
N PRO A 257 -5.51 -8.49 5.60
CA PRO A 257 -6.67 -8.82 4.76
C PRO A 257 -7.24 -7.60 4.03
N LEU A 258 -7.21 -6.43 4.67
CA LEU A 258 -7.78 -5.21 4.11
C LEU A 258 -6.92 -4.59 3.00
N ASP A 259 -5.62 -4.84 2.99
CA ASP A 259 -4.69 -4.35 1.97
C ASP A 259 -4.41 -5.40 0.88
N CYS A 260 -4.77 -6.66 1.11
CA CYS A 260 -4.57 -7.76 0.16
C CYS A 260 -5.45 -7.59 -1.09
N MET A 261 -4.84 -7.77 -2.27
CA MET A 261 -5.55 -7.71 -3.56
C MET A 261 -6.06 -9.08 -4.06
N GLY A 262 -5.91 -10.15 -3.29
CA GLY A 262 -6.43 -11.49 -3.59
C GLY A 262 -5.87 -12.14 -4.86
N CYS A 263 -4.66 -11.78 -5.27
CA CYS A 263 -4.06 -12.28 -6.52
C CYS A 263 -3.67 -13.76 -6.48
N GLY A 264 -3.43 -14.33 -5.29
CA GLY A 264 -3.06 -15.74 -5.09
C GLY A 264 -1.61 -16.08 -5.44
N VAL A 265 -0.75 -15.12 -5.82
CA VAL A 265 0.65 -15.38 -6.18
C VAL A 265 1.42 -16.04 -5.03
N CYS A 266 1.19 -15.60 -3.78
CA CYS A 266 1.80 -16.18 -2.58
C CYS A 266 1.43 -17.67 -2.38
N VAL A 267 0.21 -18.06 -2.71
CA VAL A 267 -0.25 -19.46 -2.67
C VAL A 267 0.43 -20.27 -3.75
N GLY A 268 0.53 -19.73 -4.98
CA GLY A 268 1.14 -20.41 -6.12
C GLY A 268 2.63 -20.71 -5.95
N VAL A 269 3.37 -19.90 -5.18
CA VAL A 269 4.82 -20.13 -4.94
C VAL A 269 5.11 -20.92 -3.67
N CYS A 270 4.11 -21.27 -2.88
CA CYS A 270 4.33 -21.99 -1.64
C CYS A 270 4.65 -23.48 -1.91
N PRO A 271 5.89 -23.95 -1.68
CA PRO A 271 6.30 -25.29 -2.08
C PRO A 271 5.67 -26.42 -1.26
N VAL A 272 5.07 -26.06 -0.11
CA VAL A 272 4.50 -27.03 0.85
C VAL A 272 3.00 -26.82 1.07
N GLY A 273 2.38 -25.95 0.32
CA GLY A 273 0.93 -25.69 0.44
C GLY A 273 0.51 -25.16 1.83
N ALA A 274 1.38 -24.36 2.46
CA ALA A 274 1.09 -23.74 3.76
C ALA A 274 0.17 -22.51 3.66
N LEU A 275 -0.25 -22.13 2.46
CA LEU A 275 -1.15 -21.03 2.20
C LEU A 275 -2.33 -21.51 1.34
N THR A 276 -3.53 -21.12 1.72
CA THR A 276 -4.76 -21.35 0.94
C THR A 276 -5.59 -20.07 0.93
N MET A 277 -6.39 -19.85 -0.13
CA MET A 277 -7.30 -18.71 -0.19
C MET A 277 -8.59 -19.05 0.51
N VAL A 278 -9.03 -18.18 1.42
CA VAL A 278 -10.30 -18.25 2.18
C VAL A 278 -11.06 -16.95 2.05
N GLY A 279 -12.30 -16.87 2.51
CA GLY A 279 -13.05 -15.62 2.57
C GLY A 279 -12.33 -14.54 3.37
N GLN A 280 -12.37 -13.28 2.95
CA GLN A 280 -11.68 -12.18 3.65
C GLN A 280 -12.14 -12.07 5.11
N GLU A 281 -13.43 -12.28 5.36
CA GLU A 281 -14.03 -12.17 6.70
C GLU A 281 -13.53 -13.25 7.66
N GLU A 282 -13.17 -14.44 7.15
CA GLU A 282 -12.60 -15.53 7.95
C GLU A 282 -11.21 -15.16 8.54
N GLU A 283 -10.49 -14.27 7.87
CA GLU A 283 -9.18 -13.80 8.31
C GLU A 283 -9.21 -12.35 8.83
N ALA A 284 -10.38 -11.78 9.13
CA ALA A 284 -10.51 -10.39 9.59
C ALA A 284 -9.65 -10.09 10.81
N ALA A 285 -9.54 -11.00 11.76
CA ALA A 285 -8.72 -10.86 12.97
C ALA A 285 -7.20 -10.80 12.68
N GLN A 286 -6.76 -11.19 11.50
CA GLN A 286 -5.35 -11.07 11.11
C GLN A 286 -4.95 -9.63 10.81
N GLN A 287 -5.89 -8.71 10.63
CA GLN A 287 -5.56 -7.29 10.48
C GLN A 287 -4.90 -6.76 11.77
N ASP A 288 -5.47 -7.05 12.92
CA ASP A 288 -4.88 -6.63 14.20
C ASP A 288 -3.48 -7.24 14.43
N VAL A 289 -3.28 -8.48 13.99
CA VAL A 289 -1.95 -9.13 14.06
C VAL A 289 -0.95 -8.44 13.17
N PHE A 290 -1.35 -8.10 11.94
CA PHE A 290 -0.48 -7.41 10.99
C PHE A 290 -0.12 -6.00 11.49
N ASP A 291 -1.11 -5.24 11.93
CA ASP A 291 -0.93 -3.89 12.43
C ASP A 291 -0.06 -3.87 13.69
N TYR A 292 -0.26 -4.81 14.62
CA TYR A 292 0.62 -5.02 15.77
C TYR A 292 2.07 -5.29 15.34
N CYS A 293 2.26 -6.23 14.42
CA CYS A 293 3.61 -6.60 13.99
C CYS A 293 4.35 -5.42 13.31
N VAL A 294 3.66 -4.60 12.53
CA VAL A 294 4.24 -3.42 11.89
C VAL A 294 4.56 -2.32 12.92
N ALA A 295 3.67 -2.09 13.89
CA ALA A 295 3.84 -1.01 14.85
C ALA A 295 4.84 -1.34 15.97
N GLU A 296 4.78 -2.57 16.51
CA GLU A 296 5.42 -2.91 17.78
C GLU A 296 6.65 -3.82 17.64
N VAL A 297 6.74 -4.63 16.58
CA VAL A 297 7.87 -5.55 16.42
C VAL A 297 9.06 -4.82 15.81
N ALA A 298 10.13 -4.73 16.60
CA ALA A 298 11.35 -4.08 16.15
C ALA A 298 12.10 -4.90 15.08
N PRO A 299 12.74 -4.26 14.10
CA PRO A 299 13.66 -4.92 13.18
C PRO A 299 14.78 -5.66 13.93
N LYS A 300 15.20 -6.82 13.41
CA LYS A 300 16.27 -7.64 14.00
C LYS A 300 17.54 -7.54 13.14
N ALA A 301 18.49 -6.77 13.61
CA ALA A 301 19.74 -6.47 12.87
C ALA A 301 20.60 -7.71 12.56
N ASP A 302 20.47 -8.79 13.34
CA ASP A 302 21.22 -10.04 13.15
C ASP A 302 20.61 -10.98 12.10
N MET A 303 19.46 -10.64 11.51
CA MET A 303 18.89 -11.41 10.40
C MET A 303 19.65 -11.10 9.10
N GLN A 304 20.13 -12.16 8.42
CA GLN A 304 20.86 -11.99 7.15
C GLN A 304 19.94 -11.45 6.05
N ASP A 305 20.28 -10.31 5.48
CA ASP A 305 19.53 -9.65 4.41
C ASP A 305 19.95 -10.04 2.99
N ASN A 306 21.11 -10.67 2.84
CA ASN A 306 21.64 -11.15 1.56
C ASN A 306 21.07 -12.51 1.09
N THR A 307 19.97 -12.95 1.67
CA THR A 307 19.24 -14.17 1.29
C THR A 307 17.76 -13.84 1.06
N VAL A 308 17.08 -14.64 0.22
CA VAL A 308 15.62 -14.51 0.01
C VAL A 308 14.87 -14.53 1.34
N LYS A 309 15.21 -15.50 2.21
CA LYS A 309 14.54 -15.61 3.52
C LYS A 309 14.79 -14.38 4.39
N GLY A 310 16.02 -13.96 4.51
CA GLY A 310 16.42 -12.93 5.47
C GLY A 310 16.02 -11.52 5.05
N SER A 311 16.11 -11.19 3.74
CA SER A 311 15.71 -9.91 3.21
C SER A 311 14.24 -9.57 3.53
N GLN A 312 13.38 -10.57 3.67
CA GLN A 312 11.95 -10.37 3.92
C GLN A 312 11.62 -9.99 5.36
N PHE A 313 12.56 -10.07 6.29
CA PHE A 313 12.39 -9.52 7.65
C PHE A 313 12.65 -8.01 7.72
N LYS A 314 13.23 -7.41 6.66
CA LYS A 314 13.36 -5.96 6.54
C LYS A 314 12.01 -5.32 6.20
N GLN A 315 11.82 -4.09 6.64
CA GLN A 315 10.66 -3.28 6.27
C GLN A 315 10.66 -3.04 4.76
N PRO A 316 9.56 -3.25 4.04
CA PRO A 316 9.39 -2.71 2.69
C PRO A 316 9.07 -1.22 2.77
N TYR A 317 9.70 -0.41 1.92
CA TYR A 317 9.39 1.02 1.81
C TYR A 317 8.48 1.33 0.60
N LEU A 318 7.93 0.30 -0.02
CA LEU A 318 6.83 0.36 -0.96
C LEU A 318 5.76 -0.65 -0.51
N GLU A 319 4.60 -0.16 -0.11
CA GLU A 319 3.55 -0.99 0.45
C GLU A 319 2.15 -0.52 0.04
N PHE A 320 1.21 -1.45 -0.06
CA PHE A 320 -0.20 -1.19 -0.32
C PHE A 320 -0.49 -0.31 -1.55
N SER A 321 0.38 -0.38 -2.56
CA SER A 321 0.21 0.40 -3.78
C SER A 321 -1.09 0.07 -4.52
N GLY A 322 -1.60 1.02 -5.31
CA GLY A 322 -2.75 0.83 -6.19
C GLY A 322 -2.48 0.03 -7.46
N SER A 323 -1.36 -0.72 -7.53
CA SER A 323 -1.02 -1.55 -8.69
C SER A 323 -1.99 -2.71 -8.87
N CYS A 324 -2.00 -3.31 -10.05
CA CYS A 324 -2.84 -4.47 -10.37
C CYS A 324 -2.58 -5.65 -9.44
N ALA A 325 -3.61 -6.45 -9.16
CA ALA A 325 -3.46 -7.69 -8.42
C ALA A 325 -2.47 -8.64 -9.11
N GLY A 326 -1.37 -8.99 -8.43
CA GLY A 326 -0.30 -9.82 -8.99
C GLY A 326 0.68 -9.07 -9.89
N CYS A 327 0.78 -7.75 -9.79
CA CYS A 327 1.74 -6.95 -10.56
C CYS A 327 3.18 -7.39 -10.28
N ALA A 328 3.90 -7.82 -11.32
CA ALA A 328 5.28 -8.25 -11.19
C ALA A 328 6.23 -7.06 -10.95
N GLU A 329 5.95 -5.90 -11.55
CA GLU A 329 6.77 -4.70 -11.41
C GLU A 329 6.89 -4.24 -9.95
N THR A 330 5.77 -4.13 -9.25
CA THR A 330 5.77 -3.73 -7.83
C THR A 330 6.44 -4.73 -6.90
N SER A 331 6.53 -6.02 -7.28
CA SER A 331 7.31 -7.01 -6.53
C SER A 331 8.81 -6.66 -6.54
N TYR A 332 9.34 -6.26 -7.70
CA TYR A 332 10.74 -5.86 -7.82
C TYR A 332 11.02 -4.52 -7.13
N ALA A 333 10.18 -3.51 -7.39
CA ALA A 333 10.29 -2.20 -6.75
C ALA A 333 10.28 -2.32 -5.22
N ARG A 334 9.36 -3.12 -4.68
CA ARG A 334 9.27 -3.41 -3.25
C ARG A 334 10.56 -4.05 -2.72
N LEU A 335 11.12 -5.04 -3.40
CA LEU A 335 12.35 -5.70 -2.98
C LEU A 335 13.53 -4.73 -2.94
N VAL A 336 13.66 -3.90 -3.98
CA VAL A 336 14.72 -2.88 -4.03
C VAL A 336 14.58 -1.90 -2.86
N THR A 337 13.36 -1.48 -2.54
CA THR A 337 13.11 -0.61 -1.37
C THR A 337 13.41 -1.31 -0.05
N GLN A 338 13.21 -2.63 0.09
CA GLN A 338 13.58 -3.35 1.31
C GLN A 338 15.09 -3.38 1.56
N LEU A 339 15.89 -3.31 0.50
CA LEU A 339 17.35 -3.37 0.58
C LEU A 339 17.98 -1.98 0.72
N PHE A 340 17.40 -0.96 0.09
CA PHE A 340 18.00 0.35 -0.07
C PHE A 340 17.05 1.52 0.23
N GLY A 341 15.80 1.26 0.61
CA GLY A 341 14.73 2.27 0.64
C GLY A 341 14.94 3.42 1.61
N ASP A 342 15.66 3.20 2.70
CA ASP A 342 16.05 4.20 3.69
C ASP A 342 16.99 5.29 3.13
N ARG A 343 17.55 5.07 1.93
CA ARG A 343 18.56 5.92 1.30
C ARG A 343 18.44 6.01 -0.23
N MET A 344 17.24 5.81 -0.79
CA MET A 344 17.02 5.79 -2.23
C MET A 344 16.51 7.10 -2.76
N TYR A 345 17.05 7.52 -3.90
CA TYR A 345 16.44 8.51 -4.78
C TYR A 345 15.86 7.80 -6.00
N ILE A 346 14.63 8.11 -6.35
CA ILE A 346 13.91 7.48 -7.45
C ILE A 346 13.56 8.53 -8.50
N SER A 347 14.22 8.46 -9.65
CA SER A 347 13.82 9.17 -10.85
C SER A 347 12.88 8.28 -11.65
N ASN A 348 11.59 8.59 -11.63
CA ASN A 348 10.56 7.78 -12.27
C ASN A 348 10.16 8.37 -13.63
N ALA A 349 10.00 7.50 -14.63
CA ALA A 349 9.43 7.87 -15.92
C ALA A 349 7.92 7.66 -15.92
N THR A 350 7.18 8.47 -16.69
CA THR A 350 5.74 8.34 -16.82
C THR A 350 5.34 6.97 -17.36
N GLY A 351 4.51 6.26 -16.61
CA GLY A 351 4.02 4.92 -16.92
C GLY A 351 3.18 4.36 -15.77
N CYS A 352 3.08 3.03 -15.65
CA CYS A 352 2.38 2.39 -14.53
C CYS A 352 2.98 2.79 -13.17
N SER A 353 4.30 2.94 -13.08
CA SER A 353 5.00 3.35 -11.87
C SER A 353 4.63 4.77 -11.40
N SER A 354 4.25 5.66 -12.31
CA SER A 354 3.70 6.97 -11.95
C SER A 354 2.32 6.85 -11.34
N ILE A 355 1.52 5.90 -11.83
CA ILE A 355 0.12 5.73 -11.39
C ILE A 355 0.05 5.05 -10.02
N TRP A 356 0.84 4.01 -9.78
CA TRP A 356 0.82 3.34 -8.48
C TRP A 356 1.82 3.93 -7.47
N GLY A 357 2.83 4.69 -7.91
CA GLY A 357 3.86 5.28 -7.04
C GLY A 357 3.69 6.77 -6.76
N GLY A 358 3.02 7.50 -7.67
CA GLY A 358 2.90 8.95 -7.64
C GLY A 358 1.62 9.58 -7.06
N PRO A 359 0.58 8.85 -6.58
CA PRO A 359 -0.54 9.52 -5.95
C PRO A 359 -0.10 10.24 -4.66
N ALA A 360 -0.07 11.56 -4.70
CA ALA A 360 0.46 12.38 -3.62
C ALA A 360 -0.27 12.15 -2.29
N ALA A 361 -1.61 12.17 -2.32
CA ALA A 361 -2.41 11.97 -1.10
C ALA A 361 -2.39 10.53 -0.56
N THR A 362 -2.05 9.54 -1.39
CA THR A 362 -2.08 8.12 -1.05
C THR A 362 -0.75 7.44 -1.39
N SER A 363 0.36 8.09 -1.07
CA SER A 363 1.69 7.58 -1.40
C SER A 363 1.93 6.18 -0.82
N PRO A 364 2.29 5.20 -1.66
CA PRO A 364 2.64 3.85 -1.21
C PRO A 364 4.10 3.73 -0.76
N TYR A 365 4.95 4.69 -1.10
CA TYR A 365 6.26 4.79 -0.50
C TYR A 365 6.12 5.26 0.95
N CYS A 366 6.90 4.69 1.85
CA CYS A 366 6.82 4.97 3.27
C CYS A 366 8.22 5.14 3.88
N THR A 367 8.26 5.58 5.12
CA THR A 367 9.50 5.78 5.87
C THR A 367 9.62 4.78 7.02
N ASN A 368 10.82 4.62 7.55
CA ASN A 368 11.05 3.93 8.83
C ASN A 368 10.63 4.84 10.01
N LYS A 369 10.84 4.35 11.24
CA LYS A 369 10.49 5.09 12.47
C LYS A 369 11.34 6.34 12.67
N GLU A 370 12.52 6.39 12.08
CA GLU A 370 13.44 7.52 12.09
C GLU A 370 13.07 8.58 11.04
N GLY A 371 12.12 8.29 10.15
CA GLY A 371 11.65 9.21 9.09
C GLY A 371 12.35 9.03 7.74
N HIS A 372 13.28 8.08 7.62
CA HIS A 372 14.00 7.83 6.37
C HIS A 372 13.20 6.92 5.43
N GLY A 373 13.20 7.24 4.14
CA GLY A 373 12.53 6.49 3.08
C GLY A 373 12.87 7.03 1.70
N PRO A 374 12.38 6.38 0.62
CA PRO A 374 12.72 6.77 -0.74
C PRO A 374 12.27 8.20 -1.07
N ALA A 375 13.15 9.03 -1.61
CA ALA A 375 12.75 10.26 -2.28
C ALA A 375 12.30 9.92 -3.71
N TRP A 376 11.06 10.26 -4.06
CA TRP A 376 10.47 9.94 -5.35
C TRP A 376 10.11 11.19 -6.14
N CYS A 377 10.56 11.25 -7.39
CA CYS A 377 10.22 12.32 -8.31
C CYS A 377 9.89 11.73 -9.69
N ASN A 378 8.90 12.32 -10.37
CA ASN A 378 8.49 11.88 -11.70
C ASN A 378 8.94 12.86 -12.78
N SER A 379 9.39 12.31 -13.91
CA SER A 379 9.61 13.07 -15.12
C SER A 379 8.80 12.48 -16.29
N LEU A 380 8.88 13.11 -17.45
CA LEU A 380 8.32 12.55 -18.67
C LEU A 380 9.14 11.33 -19.13
N PHE A 381 8.52 10.46 -19.90
CA PHE A 381 9.19 9.28 -20.45
C PHE A 381 10.39 9.66 -21.32
N GLU A 382 10.26 10.76 -22.06
CA GLU A 382 11.22 11.25 -23.03
C GLU A 382 12.49 11.82 -22.40
N ASP A 383 12.42 12.35 -21.17
CA ASP A 383 13.53 13.07 -20.50
C ASP A 383 14.01 12.40 -19.22
N ASN A 384 13.58 11.17 -18.96
CA ASN A 384 13.88 10.51 -17.68
C ASN A 384 15.37 10.22 -17.47
N ALA A 385 16.12 9.97 -18.54
CA ALA A 385 17.56 9.73 -18.46
C ALA A 385 18.30 10.99 -18.01
N GLU A 386 17.93 12.13 -18.57
CA GLU A 386 18.48 13.45 -18.22
C GLU A 386 18.09 13.87 -16.81
N HIS A 387 16.83 13.61 -16.43
CA HIS A 387 16.32 13.88 -15.09
C HIS A 387 17.08 13.05 -14.04
N GLY A 388 17.24 11.74 -14.27
CA GLY A 388 18.00 10.87 -13.37
C GLY A 388 19.49 11.26 -13.27
N LEU A 389 20.10 11.62 -14.41
CA LEU A 389 21.47 12.11 -14.42
C LEU A 389 21.59 13.43 -13.64
N GLY A 390 20.62 14.34 -13.80
CA GLY A 390 20.60 15.60 -13.07
C GLY A 390 20.48 15.40 -11.56
N MET A 391 19.61 14.50 -11.12
CA MET A 391 19.50 14.11 -9.71
C MET A 391 20.83 13.56 -9.17
N PHE A 392 21.46 12.64 -9.91
CA PHE A 392 22.75 12.06 -9.51
C PHE A 392 23.84 13.13 -9.38
N ILE A 393 23.99 13.98 -10.40
CA ILE A 393 25.00 15.07 -10.38
C ILE A 393 24.76 16.03 -9.22
N GLY A 394 23.49 16.35 -8.94
CA GLY A 394 23.13 17.22 -7.81
C GLY A 394 23.54 16.60 -6.47
N GLN A 395 23.21 15.35 -6.24
CA GLN A 395 23.59 14.64 -5.02
C GLN A 395 25.10 14.44 -4.87
N ASP A 396 25.78 14.07 -5.96
CA ASP A 396 27.23 13.92 -5.97
C ASP A 396 27.94 15.25 -5.65
N LYS A 397 27.43 16.38 -6.18
CA LYS A 397 27.96 17.69 -5.87
C LYS A 397 27.80 18.08 -4.40
N ILE A 398 26.62 17.85 -3.82
CA ILE A 398 26.35 18.09 -2.40
C ILE A 398 27.32 17.28 -1.53
N ARG A 399 27.50 15.99 -1.88
CA ARG A 399 28.42 15.10 -1.16
C ARG A 399 29.88 15.54 -1.26
N GLN A 400 30.32 16.02 -2.42
CA GLN A 400 31.66 16.57 -2.61
C GLN A 400 31.88 17.86 -1.80
N ASP A 401 30.88 18.75 -1.79
CA ASP A 401 30.97 20.01 -1.02
C ASP A 401 31.06 19.70 0.47
N LEU A 402 30.23 18.75 0.97
CA LEU A 402 30.32 18.30 2.36
C LEU A 402 31.71 17.72 2.69
N ALA A 403 32.30 16.92 1.79
CA ALA A 403 33.63 16.37 2.01
C ALA A 403 34.70 17.47 2.07
N ASP A 404 34.58 18.53 1.26
CA ASP A 404 35.48 19.66 1.27
C ASP A 404 35.33 20.50 2.55
N GLU A 405 34.11 20.74 3.00
CA GLU A 405 33.83 21.42 4.27
C GLU A 405 34.34 20.62 5.47
N THR A 406 34.16 19.29 5.44
CA THR A 406 34.68 18.37 6.47
C THR A 406 36.20 18.41 6.53
N ARG A 407 36.90 18.45 5.39
CA ARG A 407 38.37 18.64 5.35
C ARG A 407 38.81 19.97 5.96
N GLN A 408 38.03 21.03 5.69
CA GLN A 408 38.28 22.34 6.28
C GLN A 408 38.07 22.29 7.81
N LEU A 409 36.99 21.63 8.29
CA LEU A 409 36.73 21.47 9.72
C LEU A 409 37.88 20.74 10.45
N ILE A 410 38.41 19.67 9.86
CA ILE A 410 39.55 18.93 10.42
C ILE A 410 40.79 19.83 10.54
N ALA A 411 40.99 20.76 9.61
CA ALA A 411 42.13 21.69 9.63
C ALA A 411 42.01 22.81 10.68
N VAL A 412 40.82 23.07 11.23
CA VAL A 412 40.59 24.12 12.21
C VAL A 412 41.22 23.75 13.56
N GLU A 413 42.07 24.63 14.11
CA GLU A 413 42.83 24.35 15.33
C GLU A 413 41.95 24.14 16.57
N TRP A 414 40.87 24.90 16.71
CA TRP A 414 39.97 24.86 17.86
C TRP A 414 38.97 23.72 17.83
N ALA A 415 38.79 22.99 16.71
CA ALA A 415 37.88 21.85 16.65
C ALA A 415 38.37 20.72 17.58
N ARG A 416 37.42 20.12 18.32
CA ARG A 416 37.71 19.08 19.30
C ARG A 416 38.32 17.83 18.66
N PRO A 417 39.26 17.15 19.33
CA PRO A 417 39.91 15.95 18.78
C PRO A 417 38.91 14.85 18.41
N GLU A 418 37.85 14.69 19.20
CA GLU A 418 36.78 13.68 18.98
C GLU A 418 36.03 14.00 17.69
N LEU A 419 35.66 15.26 17.46
CA LEU A 419 35.00 15.71 16.24
C LEU A 419 35.88 15.48 15.01
N LYS A 420 37.17 15.84 15.09
CA LYS A 420 38.11 15.59 13.99
C LYS A 420 38.29 14.13 13.68
N ALA A 421 38.32 13.27 14.70
CA ALA A 421 38.46 11.84 14.52
C ALA A 421 37.21 11.23 13.85
N ALA A 422 36.00 11.66 14.27
CA ALA A 422 34.76 11.24 13.65
C ALA A 422 34.63 11.73 12.19
N ALA A 423 34.96 12.99 11.94
CA ALA A 423 34.99 13.58 10.60
C ALA A 423 35.98 12.85 9.67
N GLN A 424 37.17 12.49 10.15
CA GLN A 424 38.14 11.73 9.37
C GLN A 424 37.65 10.32 9.07
N ALA A 425 37.05 9.64 10.05
CA ALA A 425 36.50 8.29 9.86
C ALA A 425 35.36 8.29 8.81
N TRP A 426 34.53 9.32 8.80
CA TRP A 426 33.52 9.51 7.77
C TRP A 426 34.14 9.69 6.37
N LEU A 427 35.12 10.59 6.22
CA LEU A 427 35.83 10.78 4.95
C LEU A 427 36.52 9.53 4.44
N ASP A 428 37.10 8.73 5.33
CA ASP A 428 37.82 7.51 4.97
C ASP A 428 36.88 6.38 4.47
N THR A 429 35.59 6.48 4.79
CA THR A 429 34.58 5.47 4.47
C THR A 429 33.50 5.96 3.52
N MET A 430 33.51 7.24 3.12
CA MET A 430 32.39 7.85 2.36
C MET A 430 32.05 7.16 1.03
N ASP A 431 32.96 6.40 0.45
CA ASP A 431 32.75 5.66 -0.79
C ASP A 431 32.34 4.19 -0.57
N ASP A 432 32.16 3.76 0.68
CA ASP A 432 31.69 2.42 1.06
C ASP A 432 30.45 2.52 1.93
N GLY A 433 29.27 2.45 1.32
CA GLY A 433 27.98 2.59 2.01
C GLY A 433 27.79 1.56 3.13
N SER A 434 28.43 0.39 3.07
CA SER A 434 28.32 -0.61 4.15
C SER A 434 29.22 -0.26 5.36
N ALA A 435 30.33 0.42 5.13
CA ALA A 435 31.28 0.83 6.15
C ALA A 435 30.99 2.22 6.72
N ASN A 436 30.25 3.06 5.99
CA ASN A 436 30.05 4.47 6.31
C ASN A 436 28.98 4.75 7.37
N ALA A 437 27.97 3.89 7.53
CA ALA A 437 26.81 4.16 8.37
C ALA A 437 27.15 4.51 9.83
N GLU A 438 28.04 3.75 10.47
CA GLU A 438 28.49 4.06 11.85
C GLU A 438 29.38 5.30 11.94
N PRO A 439 30.40 5.51 11.07
CA PRO A 439 31.15 6.76 11.00
C PRO A 439 30.27 8.00 10.77
N ALA A 440 29.25 7.92 9.91
CA ALA A 440 28.32 9.01 9.66
C ALA A 440 27.55 9.39 10.93
N ARG A 441 26.91 8.42 11.62
CA ARG A 441 26.24 8.68 12.90
C ARG A 441 27.16 9.25 13.98
N ALA A 442 28.37 8.73 14.06
CA ALA A 442 29.37 9.23 15.01
C ALA A 442 29.76 10.67 14.70
N TYR A 443 29.87 11.02 13.42
CA TYR A 443 30.22 12.38 13.01
C TYR A 443 29.07 13.36 13.28
N VAL A 444 27.84 13.03 12.92
CA VAL A 444 26.65 13.84 13.25
C VAL A 444 26.55 14.07 14.76
N LYS A 445 26.66 13.02 15.57
CA LYS A 445 26.63 13.14 17.03
C LYS A 445 27.74 14.06 17.58
N ALA A 446 28.97 13.92 17.09
CA ALA A 446 30.08 14.75 17.51
C ALA A 446 29.91 16.23 17.13
N LEU A 447 29.23 16.50 16.02
CA LEU A 447 28.84 17.85 15.59
C LEU A 447 27.76 18.44 16.48
N GLU A 448 26.68 17.74 16.74
CA GLU A 448 25.60 18.15 17.64
C GLU A 448 26.14 18.47 19.04
N GLU A 449 27.00 17.62 19.59
CA GLU A 449 27.67 17.85 20.88
C GLU A 449 28.59 19.06 20.83
N SER A 450 29.18 19.38 19.68
CA SER A 450 30.03 20.54 19.50
C SER A 450 29.24 21.83 19.37
N ILE A 451 28.14 21.82 18.62
CA ILE A 451 27.21 22.94 18.48
C ILE A 451 26.58 23.29 19.83
N ALA A 452 26.19 22.30 20.62
CA ALA A 452 25.60 22.52 21.95
C ALA A 452 26.57 23.15 22.97
N THR A 453 27.88 23.06 22.73
CA THR A 453 28.92 23.57 23.67
C THR A 453 29.59 24.86 23.24
N VAL A 454 29.40 25.33 22.01
CA VAL A 454 30.07 26.53 21.43
C VAL A 454 29.00 27.41 20.77
N GLU A 455 28.59 28.48 21.50
CA GLU A 455 27.59 29.47 20.99
C GLU A 455 28.01 30.09 19.63
N GLU A 456 29.29 30.17 19.34
CA GLU A 456 29.80 30.68 18.07
C GLU A 456 29.57 29.75 16.87
N LEU A 457 29.51 28.40 17.10
CA LEU A 457 29.18 27.43 16.07
C LEU A 457 27.65 27.37 15.82
N ALA A 458 26.85 27.59 16.86
CA ALA A 458 25.41 27.74 16.74
C ALA A 458 24.99 28.97 15.91
N ALA A 459 25.90 29.93 15.75
CA ALA A 459 25.71 31.12 14.90
C ALA A 459 26.01 30.87 13.40
N VAL A 460 26.33 29.65 12.99
CA VAL A 460 26.57 29.27 11.59
C VAL A 460 25.43 28.29 11.12
N PRO A 461 24.22 28.82 10.88
CA PRO A 461 23.07 28.00 10.52
C PRO A 461 23.31 27.09 9.31
N GLN A 462 24.06 27.59 8.31
CA GLN A 462 24.41 26.88 7.09
C GLN A 462 25.18 25.58 7.33
N PHE A 463 26.01 25.53 8.38
CA PHE A 463 26.77 24.32 8.71
C PHE A 463 25.91 23.27 9.36
N ALA A 464 24.97 23.66 10.22
CA ALA A 464 24.00 22.76 10.83
C ALA A 464 23.00 22.23 9.79
N ASP A 465 22.51 23.10 8.92
CA ASP A 465 21.54 22.73 7.87
C ASP A 465 22.17 21.81 6.80
N CYS A 466 23.40 22.08 6.37
CA CYS A 466 24.12 21.19 5.45
C CYS A 466 24.38 19.81 6.06
N LEU A 467 24.66 19.72 7.34
CA LEU A 467 24.95 18.46 8.01
C LEU A 467 23.68 17.65 8.36
N LEU A 468 22.58 18.31 8.69
CA LEU A 468 21.27 17.69 8.82
C LEU A 468 20.79 17.16 7.45
N TYR A 469 20.94 17.96 6.41
CA TYR A 469 20.55 17.57 5.05
C TYR A 469 21.41 16.44 4.47
N THR A 470 22.67 16.35 4.90
CA THR A 470 23.62 15.33 4.44
C THR A 470 23.77 14.16 5.41
N SER A 471 23.27 14.24 6.65
CA SER A 471 23.09 13.04 7.46
C SER A 471 22.02 12.14 6.86
N ASP A 472 20.97 12.72 6.27
CA ASP A 472 19.99 11.97 5.50
C ASP A 472 20.57 11.42 4.18
N ALA A 473 21.59 12.09 3.60
CA ALA A 473 22.30 11.64 2.40
C ALA A 473 23.62 10.89 2.70
N ALA A 474 24.19 10.99 3.90
CA ALA A 474 25.41 10.26 4.31
C ALA A 474 25.09 8.92 4.98
N ASP A 475 23.85 8.67 5.35
CA ASP A 475 23.31 7.32 5.53
C ASP A 475 23.17 6.59 4.16
N ASP A 476 23.41 7.30 3.05
CA ASP A 476 23.63 6.79 1.71
C ASP A 476 25.12 6.39 1.51
#